data_7e391caca87f601b2fa1414e5c77e746
#
_entry.id   7e391caca87f601b2fa1414e5c77e746
#
_cell.length_a   1.000
_cell.length_b   1.000
_cell.length_c   1.000
_cell.angle_alpha   90.00
_cell.angle_beta   90.00
_cell.angle_gamma   90.00
#
_symmetry.space_group_name_H-M   'P 1'
#
loop_
_entity.id
_entity.type
_entity.pdbx_description
1 polymer ?
#
loop_
_entity_poly.entity_id
_entity_poly.type
_entity_poly.pdbx_seq_one_letter_code
_entity_poly.pdbx_strand_id
1 'polypeptide(L)'
;YQVAYVGSAALPEDTAVALEAALADLGTDCNGDSQVVVRLNQYVMGDSSAEGAVYAYAGSTRLMADVEARDSYFFLLEDPAVFQENYQILRRLDGSLPKETDQDYESCYLRWLDCPVLQALPLGEYTEKILNQELRGDSQALLAPLFVARRGFWTERTCSYSQECDALWDEITRGRIQ
;
A
#
# COMPACT_ATOMS: atom_id res chain seq x y z
N TYR A 1 10.84 4.88 -3.35
CA TYR A 1 9.43 4.93 -2.96
C TYR A 1 9.16 3.94 -1.82
N GLN A 2 8.23 4.28 -0.92
CA GLN A 2 7.83 3.39 0.17
C GLN A 2 6.33 3.13 0.11
N VAL A 3 5.98 1.84 0.18
CA VAL A 3 4.61 1.33 0.15
C VAL A 3 4.35 0.59 1.46
N ALA A 4 3.28 0.91 2.15
CA ALA A 4 2.82 0.17 3.32
C ALA A 4 1.70 -0.78 2.89
N TYR A 5 1.91 -2.07 3.04
CA TYR A 5 0.83 -3.06 3.00
C TYR A 5 0.30 -3.29 4.41
N VAL A 6 -1.01 -3.20 4.59
CA VAL A 6 -1.69 -3.44 5.88
C VAL A 6 -2.77 -4.48 5.66
N GLY A 7 -2.58 -5.65 6.21
CA GLY A 7 -3.48 -6.78 6.02
C GLY A 7 -3.43 -7.80 7.14
N SER A 8 -4.31 -8.78 7.08
CA SER A 8 -4.46 -9.86 8.07
C SER A 8 -3.32 -10.88 8.02
N ALA A 9 -2.73 -11.08 6.84
CA ALA A 9 -1.59 -11.97 6.60
C ALA A 9 -0.54 -11.27 5.74
N ALA A 10 0.71 -11.75 5.79
CA ALA A 10 1.74 -11.26 4.91
C ALA A 10 1.48 -11.69 3.46
N LEU A 11 1.84 -10.84 2.50
CA LEU A 11 1.90 -11.24 1.10
C LEU A 11 3.04 -12.24 0.89
N PRO A 12 2.89 -13.24 0.00
CA PRO A 12 3.97 -14.11 -0.41
C PRO A 12 5.19 -13.32 -0.91
N GLU A 13 6.39 -13.82 -0.65
CA GLU A 13 7.63 -13.15 -1.02
C GLU A 13 7.71 -12.89 -2.52
N ASP A 14 7.33 -13.87 -3.35
CA ASP A 14 7.32 -13.71 -4.82
C ASP A 14 6.41 -12.55 -5.26
N THR A 15 5.22 -12.43 -4.65
CA THR A 15 4.28 -11.32 -4.93
C THR A 15 4.87 -9.98 -4.50
N ALA A 16 5.47 -9.91 -3.31
CA ALA A 16 6.05 -8.68 -2.80
C ALA A 16 7.19 -8.18 -3.68
N VAL A 17 8.12 -9.07 -4.06
CA VAL A 17 9.26 -8.77 -4.94
C VAL A 17 8.79 -8.35 -6.33
N ALA A 18 7.82 -9.08 -6.91
CA ALA A 18 7.27 -8.73 -8.22
C ALA A 18 6.57 -7.36 -8.22
N LEU A 19 5.84 -7.04 -7.14
CA LEU A 19 5.16 -5.76 -6.99
C LEU A 19 6.17 -4.61 -6.85
N GLU A 20 7.22 -4.77 -6.03
CA GLU A 20 8.29 -3.78 -5.90
C GLU A 20 8.96 -3.49 -7.24
N ALA A 21 9.30 -4.53 -8.00
CA ALA A 21 9.91 -4.42 -9.32
C ALA A 21 8.98 -3.73 -10.33
N ALA A 22 7.72 -4.16 -10.40
CA ALA A 22 6.74 -3.61 -11.34
C ALA A 22 6.41 -2.14 -11.04
N LEU A 23 6.35 -1.73 -9.76
CA LEU A 23 6.18 -0.32 -9.39
C LEU A 23 7.45 0.50 -9.63
N ALA A 24 8.64 -0.10 -9.51
CA ALA A 24 9.90 0.58 -9.83
C ALA A 24 9.99 0.90 -11.33
N ASP A 25 9.47 0.03 -12.20
CA ASP A 25 9.41 0.27 -13.65
C ASP A 25 8.51 1.47 -14.03
N LEU A 26 7.55 1.81 -13.18
CA LEU A 26 6.67 2.98 -13.37
C LEU A 26 7.23 4.25 -12.73
N GLY A 27 8.15 4.11 -11.78
CA GLY A 27 8.73 5.21 -11.05
C GLY A 27 9.81 5.97 -11.83
N THR A 28 10.28 7.06 -11.24
CA THR A 28 11.40 7.84 -11.75
C THR A 28 12.55 7.80 -10.74
N ASP A 29 13.79 7.92 -11.23
CA ASP A 29 14.95 8.07 -10.38
C ASP A 29 14.90 9.42 -9.64
N CYS A 30 14.67 9.36 -8.33
CA CYS A 30 14.46 10.54 -7.49
C CYS A 30 15.77 11.18 -7.00
N ASN A 31 16.85 10.41 -6.96
CA ASN A 31 18.13 10.84 -6.35
C ASN A 31 19.30 10.93 -7.36
N GLY A 32 19.10 10.56 -8.63
CA GLY A 32 20.07 10.65 -9.70
C GLY A 32 21.12 9.53 -9.68
N ASP A 33 20.86 8.41 -9.00
CA ASP A 33 21.77 7.25 -8.95
C ASP A 33 21.51 6.22 -10.05
N SER A 34 20.58 6.51 -10.95
CA SER A 34 20.13 5.66 -12.05
C SER A 34 19.41 4.39 -11.60
N GLN A 35 18.88 4.37 -10.36
CA GLN A 35 18.10 3.29 -9.83
C GLN A 35 16.77 3.79 -9.30
N VAL A 36 15.70 3.04 -9.55
CA VAL A 36 14.39 3.27 -8.93
C VAL A 36 14.16 2.16 -7.92
N VAL A 37 14.06 2.52 -6.65
CA VAL A 37 13.84 1.57 -5.57
C VAL A 37 12.46 1.77 -4.98
N VAL A 38 11.67 0.70 -4.99
CA VAL A 38 10.40 0.59 -4.25
C VAL A 38 10.60 -0.39 -3.11
N ARG A 39 10.11 -0.07 -1.94
CA ARG A 39 10.10 -0.96 -0.77
C ARG A 39 8.69 -1.16 -0.28
N LEU A 40 8.30 -2.41 -0.15
CA LEU A 40 7.02 -2.82 0.40
C LEU A 40 7.20 -3.20 1.89
N ASN A 41 6.76 -2.33 2.77
CA ASN A 41 6.74 -2.58 4.21
C ASN A 41 5.43 -3.28 4.56
N GLN A 42 5.51 -4.50 5.09
CA GLN A 42 4.33 -5.28 5.43
C GLN A 42 4.00 -5.18 6.92
N TYR A 43 2.77 -4.76 7.22
CA TYR A 43 2.21 -4.62 8.56
C TYR A 43 1.06 -5.62 8.71
N VAL A 44 1.40 -6.78 9.28
CA VAL A 44 0.43 -7.85 9.50
C VAL A 44 -0.35 -7.58 10.77
N MET A 45 -1.66 -7.46 10.64
CA MET A 45 -2.58 -7.18 11.75
C MET A 45 -3.11 -8.45 12.40
N GLY A 46 -2.73 -9.63 11.85
CA GLY A 46 -3.18 -10.92 12.36
C GLY A 46 -4.68 -11.14 12.23
N ASP A 47 -5.12 -12.27 12.75
CA ASP A 47 -6.53 -12.63 12.85
C ASP A 47 -7.03 -12.52 14.31
N SER A 48 -8.26 -12.94 14.57
CA SER A 48 -8.86 -12.92 15.91
C SER A 48 -8.37 -14.03 16.86
N SER A 49 -7.37 -14.82 16.45
CA SER A 49 -6.75 -15.84 17.32
C SER A 49 -5.82 -15.21 18.38
N ALA A 50 -5.46 -15.98 19.41
CA ALA A 50 -4.51 -15.51 20.43
C ALA A 50 -3.11 -15.25 19.83
N GLU A 51 -2.69 -16.04 18.84
CA GLU A 51 -1.43 -15.82 18.11
C GLU A 51 -1.55 -14.59 17.20
N GLY A 52 -2.68 -14.44 16.50
CA GLY A 52 -3.00 -13.26 15.70
C GLY A 52 -2.94 -11.96 16.47
N ALA A 53 -3.38 -11.96 17.75
CA ALA A 53 -3.30 -10.79 18.61
C ALA A 53 -1.86 -10.32 18.88
N VAL A 54 -0.89 -11.24 18.96
CA VAL A 54 0.54 -10.91 19.12
C VAL A 54 1.08 -10.25 17.83
N TYR A 55 0.73 -10.80 16.69
CA TYR A 55 1.09 -10.20 15.38
C TYR A 55 0.44 -8.83 15.20
N ALA A 56 -0.84 -8.69 15.56
CA ALA A 56 -1.56 -7.43 15.52
C ALA A 56 -0.88 -6.34 16.34
N TYR A 57 -0.43 -6.67 17.55
CA TYR A 57 0.29 -5.72 18.41
C TYR A 57 1.63 -5.28 17.79
N ALA A 58 2.41 -6.23 17.29
CA ALA A 58 3.69 -5.94 16.65
C ALA A 58 3.50 -5.15 15.35
N GLY A 59 2.52 -5.55 14.52
CA GLY A 59 2.16 -4.89 13.27
C GLY A 59 1.71 -3.45 13.49
N SER A 60 0.80 -3.22 14.42
CA SER A 60 0.28 -1.88 14.74
C SER A 60 1.35 -0.96 15.31
N THR A 61 2.25 -1.48 16.16
CA THR A 61 3.36 -0.68 16.71
C THR A 61 4.32 -0.23 15.61
N ARG A 62 4.67 -1.12 14.68
CA ARG A 62 5.54 -0.81 13.54
C ARG A 62 4.86 0.16 12.56
N LEU A 63 3.56 -0.05 12.27
CA LEU A 63 2.79 0.85 11.43
C LEU A 63 2.68 2.25 12.04
N MET A 64 2.46 2.36 13.35
CA MET A 64 2.43 3.65 14.04
C MET A 64 3.78 4.39 13.89
N ALA A 65 4.89 3.70 14.01
CA ALA A 65 6.22 4.28 13.81
C ALA A 65 6.42 4.79 12.37
N ASP A 66 5.98 4.04 11.34
CA ASP A 66 5.97 4.47 9.94
C ASP A 66 5.09 5.72 9.74
N VAL A 67 3.89 5.71 10.33
CA VAL A 67 2.96 6.85 10.27
C VAL A 67 3.56 8.09 10.89
N GLU A 68 4.21 8.00 12.04
CA GLU A 68 4.87 9.13 12.71
C GLU A 68 6.10 9.63 11.96
N ALA A 69 6.92 8.70 11.45
CA ALA A 69 8.11 9.02 10.66
C ALA A 69 7.76 9.61 9.28
N ARG A 70 6.57 9.35 8.78
CA ARG A 70 6.11 9.69 7.42
C ARG A 70 6.90 8.95 6.33
N ASP A 71 7.26 7.70 6.59
CA ASP A 71 8.09 6.94 5.67
C ASP A 71 7.29 6.49 4.44
N SER A 72 6.15 5.83 4.65
CA SER A 72 5.31 5.36 3.54
C SER A 72 4.40 6.46 2.99
N TYR A 73 4.39 6.58 1.67
CA TYR A 73 3.49 7.45 0.93
C TYR A 73 2.29 6.70 0.35
N PHE A 74 2.52 5.49 -0.16
CA PHE A 74 1.49 4.62 -0.74
C PHE A 74 1.03 3.60 0.27
N PHE A 75 -0.25 3.26 0.21
CA PHE A 75 -0.87 2.27 1.08
C PHE A 75 -1.62 1.24 0.24
N LEU A 76 -1.40 -0.05 0.54
CA LEU A 76 -2.19 -1.17 0.09
C LEU A 76 -2.94 -1.72 1.30
N LEU A 77 -4.26 -1.66 1.30
CA LEU A 77 -5.09 -1.87 2.48
C LEU A 77 -6.13 -2.96 2.23
N GLU A 78 -6.28 -3.89 3.16
CA GLU A 78 -7.43 -4.81 3.18
C GLU A 78 -8.70 -4.11 3.66
N ASP A 79 -8.58 -3.27 4.69
CA ASP A 79 -9.69 -2.49 5.25
C ASP A 79 -9.32 -0.99 5.33
N PRO A 80 -9.54 -0.24 4.25
CA PRO A 80 -9.16 1.16 4.19
C PRO A 80 -10.02 2.07 5.08
N ALA A 81 -11.27 1.68 5.35
CA ALA A 81 -12.16 2.47 6.20
C ALA A 81 -11.68 2.44 7.66
N VAL A 82 -11.40 1.25 8.18
CA VAL A 82 -10.82 1.07 9.52
C VAL A 82 -9.44 1.72 9.61
N PHE A 83 -8.62 1.62 8.57
CA PHE A 83 -7.33 2.30 8.53
C PHE A 83 -7.50 3.83 8.64
N GLN A 84 -8.37 4.42 7.83
CA GLN A 84 -8.59 5.88 7.84
C GLN A 84 -9.23 6.36 9.15
N GLU A 85 -10.14 5.59 9.74
CA GLU A 85 -10.73 5.89 11.04
C GLU A 85 -9.66 5.97 12.14
N ASN A 86 -8.71 5.03 12.14
CA ASN A 86 -7.68 4.95 13.18
C ASN A 86 -6.52 5.94 13.01
N TYR A 87 -6.11 6.21 11.78
CA TYR A 87 -4.89 6.99 11.52
C TYR A 87 -5.15 8.37 10.91
N GLN A 88 -6.25 8.57 10.18
CA GLN A 88 -6.67 9.84 9.57
C GLN A 88 -5.57 10.51 8.71
N ILE A 89 -4.82 9.70 7.96
CA ILE A 89 -3.67 10.18 7.19
C ILE A 89 -3.84 10.10 5.67
N LEU A 90 -4.96 9.54 5.19
CA LEU A 90 -5.16 9.40 3.75
C LEU A 90 -5.65 10.71 3.14
N ARG A 91 -5.14 11.01 1.95
CA ARG A 91 -5.53 12.12 1.10
C ARG A 91 -6.68 11.71 0.19
N ARG A 92 -7.61 12.61 -0.07
CA ARG A 92 -8.68 12.36 -1.02
C ARG A 92 -8.16 12.19 -2.46
N LEU A 93 -8.95 11.49 -3.26
CA LEU A 93 -8.63 11.22 -4.66
C LEU A 93 -8.55 12.49 -5.53
N ASP A 94 -9.28 13.54 -5.17
CA ASP A 94 -9.23 14.85 -5.79
C ASP A 94 -8.01 15.69 -5.37
N GLY A 95 -7.20 15.17 -4.44
CA GLY A 95 -6.02 15.82 -3.93
C GLY A 95 -6.25 16.74 -2.73
N SER A 96 -7.49 16.94 -2.29
CA SER A 96 -7.79 17.70 -1.07
C SER A 96 -7.48 16.87 0.18
N LEU A 97 -7.40 17.53 1.32
CA LEU A 97 -7.22 16.88 2.63
C LEU A 97 -8.57 16.75 3.33
N PRO A 98 -8.92 15.57 3.87
CA PRO A 98 -10.09 15.43 4.73
C PRO A 98 -9.98 16.32 5.96
N LYS A 99 -11.10 16.76 6.49
CA LYS A 99 -11.20 17.38 7.81
C LYS A 99 -11.42 16.29 8.85
N GLU A 100 -11.05 16.54 10.10
CA GLU A 100 -11.28 15.62 11.23
C GLU A 100 -12.75 15.19 11.39
N THR A 101 -13.68 16.02 10.95
CA THR A 101 -15.13 15.76 11.05
C THR A 101 -15.69 14.98 9.88
N ASP A 102 -14.89 14.75 8.84
CA ASP A 102 -15.34 14.07 7.63
C ASP A 102 -15.38 12.55 7.88
N GLN A 103 -16.50 11.95 7.54
CA GLN A 103 -16.72 10.49 7.61
C GLN A 103 -16.80 9.84 6.23
N ASP A 104 -16.58 10.63 5.16
CA ASP A 104 -16.52 10.16 3.78
C ASP A 104 -15.13 9.60 3.49
N TYR A 105 -14.87 8.40 4.00
CA TYR A 105 -13.58 7.73 3.81
C TYR A 105 -13.42 7.15 2.41
N GLU A 106 -14.51 6.83 1.72
CA GLU A 106 -14.48 6.25 0.37
C GLU A 106 -13.83 7.17 -0.66
N SER A 107 -13.84 8.48 -0.40
CA SER A 107 -13.16 9.46 -1.23
C SER A 107 -11.62 9.44 -1.13
N CYS A 108 -11.04 8.62 -0.23
CA CYS A 108 -9.60 8.57 0.05
C CYS A 108 -8.88 7.36 -0.55
N TYR A 109 -9.59 6.39 -1.12
CA TYR A 109 -8.99 5.17 -1.65
C TYR A 109 -9.71 4.66 -2.90
N LEU A 110 -9.03 3.79 -3.65
CA LEU A 110 -9.53 3.10 -4.85
C LEU A 110 -9.38 1.61 -4.65
N ARG A 111 -10.27 0.81 -5.22
CA ARG A 111 -10.03 -0.62 -5.33
C ARG A 111 -8.89 -0.88 -6.33
N TRP A 112 -8.07 -1.88 -6.07
CA TRP A 112 -7.07 -2.36 -7.01
C TRP A 112 -7.66 -2.59 -8.41
N LEU A 113 -8.85 -3.21 -8.46
CA LEU A 113 -9.58 -3.51 -9.69
C LEU A 113 -10.10 -2.27 -10.44
N ASP A 114 -10.15 -1.10 -9.82
CA ASP A 114 -10.54 0.14 -10.49
C ASP A 114 -9.35 0.89 -11.11
N CYS A 115 -8.13 0.32 -10.99
CA CYS A 115 -6.89 0.90 -11.50
C CYS A 115 -6.32 0.03 -12.64
N PRO A 116 -6.60 0.34 -13.93
CA PRO A 116 -6.16 -0.47 -15.07
C PRO A 116 -4.64 -0.66 -15.13
N VAL A 117 -3.86 0.34 -14.73
CA VAL A 117 -2.40 0.24 -14.70
C VAL A 117 -1.95 -0.82 -13.69
N LEU A 118 -2.53 -0.84 -12.48
CA LEU A 118 -2.20 -1.85 -11.47
C LEU A 118 -2.60 -3.26 -11.89
N GLN A 119 -3.76 -3.41 -12.53
CA GLN A 119 -4.21 -4.70 -13.06
C GLN A 119 -3.31 -5.24 -14.19
N ALA A 120 -2.64 -4.35 -14.92
CA ALA A 120 -1.75 -4.71 -16.03
C ALA A 120 -0.31 -5.01 -15.57
N LEU A 121 0.02 -4.85 -14.27
CA LEU A 121 1.36 -5.15 -13.79
C LEU A 121 1.71 -6.64 -13.96
N PRO A 122 2.92 -6.97 -14.44
CA PRO A 122 3.35 -8.34 -14.70
C PRO A 122 3.82 -9.02 -13.41
N LEU A 123 2.89 -9.32 -12.50
CA LEU A 123 3.22 -9.84 -11.16
C LEU A 123 3.48 -11.35 -11.14
N GLY A 124 3.01 -12.09 -12.15
CA GLY A 124 3.22 -13.54 -12.23
C GLY A 124 2.52 -14.36 -11.15
N GLU A 125 3.01 -15.57 -10.96
CA GLU A 125 2.52 -16.49 -9.93
C GLU A 125 3.44 -16.46 -8.71
N TYR A 126 2.85 -16.69 -7.53
CA TYR A 126 3.60 -16.90 -6.29
C TYR A 126 3.60 -18.37 -5.88
N THR A 127 4.62 -18.74 -5.11
CA THR A 127 4.75 -20.07 -4.51
C THR A 127 4.93 -19.91 -3.02
N GLU A 128 4.09 -20.54 -2.22
CA GLU A 128 4.16 -20.54 -0.78
C GLU A 128 4.23 -21.97 -0.24
N LYS A 129 5.08 -22.20 0.76
CA LYS A 129 5.22 -23.51 1.41
C LYS A 129 4.53 -23.49 2.76
N ILE A 130 3.41 -24.20 2.88
CA ILE A 130 2.68 -24.38 4.14
C ILE A 130 2.68 -25.86 4.52
N LEU A 131 3.21 -26.21 5.68
CA LEU A 131 3.19 -27.58 6.24
C LEU A 131 3.60 -28.67 5.22
N ASN A 132 4.72 -28.49 4.52
CA ASN A 132 5.22 -29.38 3.47
C ASN A 132 4.37 -29.48 2.18
N GLN A 133 3.39 -28.61 2.02
CA GLN A 133 2.64 -28.44 0.77
C GLN A 133 3.09 -27.16 0.08
N GLU A 134 3.25 -27.23 -1.24
CA GLU A 134 3.52 -26.08 -2.08
C GLU A 134 2.20 -25.59 -2.65
N LEU A 135 1.82 -24.36 -2.25
CA LEU A 135 0.68 -23.65 -2.80
C LEU A 135 1.18 -22.70 -3.87
N ARG A 136 0.49 -22.66 -5.00
CA ARG A 136 0.74 -21.70 -6.07
C ARG A 136 -0.52 -20.89 -6.32
N GLY A 137 -0.36 -19.63 -6.65
CA GLY A 137 -1.47 -18.77 -6.99
C GLY A 137 -1.03 -17.62 -7.87
N ASP A 138 -2.02 -16.91 -8.39
CA ASP A 138 -1.83 -15.73 -9.20
C ASP A 138 -1.69 -14.50 -8.28
N SER A 139 -0.58 -13.76 -8.40
CA SER A 139 -0.32 -12.56 -7.61
C SER A 139 -1.34 -11.45 -7.89
N GLN A 140 -1.83 -11.30 -9.13
CA GLN A 140 -2.88 -10.33 -9.45
C GLN A 140 -4.20 -10.68 -8.75
N ALA A 141 -4.60 -11.96 -8.74
CA ALA A 141 -5.80 -12.41 -8.04
C ALA A 141 -5.70 -12.18 -6.52
N LEU A 142 -4.49 -12.34 -5.95
CA LEU A 142 -4.24 -12.07 -4.53
C LEU A 142 -4.40 -10.60 -4.17
N LEU A 143 -3.94 -9.68 -5.04
CA LEU A 143 -4.01 -8.23 -4.81
C LEU A 143 -5.37 -7.63 -5.20
N ALA A 144 -6.17 -8.32 -6.01
CA ALA A 144 -7.47 -7.84 -6.50
C ALA A 144 -8.44 -7.33 -5.42
N PRO A 145 -8.54 -7.93 -4.22
CA PRO A 145 -9.43 -7.44 -3.16
C PRO A 145 -8.91 -6.21 -2.42
N LEU A 146 -7.64 -5.82 -2.64
CA LEU A 146 -7.03 -4.71 -1.92
C LEU A 146 -7.48 -3.34 -2.44
N PHE A 147 -7.27 -2.36 -1.59
CA PHE A 147 -7.46 -0.95 -1.90
C PHE A 147 -6.13 -0.22 -1.92
N VAL A 148 -6.03 0.77 -2.80
CA VAL A 148 -4.86 1.65 -2.91
C VAL A 148 -5.20 3.04 -2.42
N ALA A 149 -4.31 3.63 -1.67
CA ALA A 149 -4.46 4.97 -1.13
C ALA A 149 -3.11 5.69 -1.07
N ARG A 150 -3.17 7.01 -0.91
CA ARG A 150 -1.96 7.82 -0.73
C ARG A 150 -2.05 8.69 0.52
N ARG A 151 -0.89 9.05 1.03
CA ARG A 151 -0.74 9.88 2.22
C ARG A 151 -1.11 11.33 1.96
N GLY A 152 -1.79 11.96 2.92
CA GLY A 152 -1.95 13.40 3.05
C GLY A 152 -0.93 14.01 4.03
N PHE A 153 -0.67 15.30 3.83
CA PHE A 153 0.20 16.08 4.72
C PHE A 153 -0.51 17.35 5.14
N TRP A 154 -0.79 17.48 6.44
CA TRP A 154 -1.49 18.64 7.03
C TRP A 154 -0.53 19.72 7.53
N THR A 155 0.78 19.50 7.33
CA THR A 155 1.84 20.43 7.72
C THR A 155 2.83 20.54 6.57
N GLU A 156 3.77 21.48 6.66
CA GLU A 156 4.87 21.62 5.68
C GLU A 156 5.82 20.42 5.67
N ARG A 157 5.81 19.60 6.73
CA ARG A 157 6.64 18.40 6.79
C ARG A 157 5.99 17.29 5.97
N THR A 158 6.63 16.91 4.86
CA THR A 158 6.23 15.84 3.95
C THR A 158 7.18 14.65 4.03
N CYS A 159 6.91 13.58 3.28
CA CYS A 159 7.88 12.51 3.05
C CYS A 159 8.98 12.96 2.07
N SER A 160 10.06 12.19 2.01
CA SER A 160 11.09 12.38 0.98
C SER A 160 10.47 12.17 -0.41
N TYR A 161 10.87 13.00 -1.38
CA TYR A 161 10.44 12.90 -2.78
C TYR A 161 8.92 12.92 -2.97
N SER A 162 8.23 13.78 -2.22
CA SER A 162 6.75 13.83 -2.26
C SER A 162 6.18 14.20 -3.64
N GLN A 163 6.90 14.99 -4.44
CA GLN A 163 6.48 15.35 -5.80
C GLN A 163 6.57 14.16 -6.75
N GLU A 164 7.64 13.38 -6.66
CA GLU A 164 7.86 12.16 -7.43
C GLU A 164 6.87 11.06 -6.98
N CYS A 165 6.52 11.03 -5.69
CA CYS A 165 5.45 10.16 -5.19
C CYS A 165 4.08 10.57 -5.75
N ASP A 166 3.75 11.86 -5.83
CA ASP A 166 2.53 12.34 -6.48
C ASP A 166 2.51 11.95 -7.98
N ALA A 167 3.64 12.08 -8.68
CA ALA A 167 3.74 11.69 -10.08
C ALA A 167 3.52 10.19 -10.28
N LEU A 168 4.10 9.33 -9.44
CA LEU A 168 3.88 7.89 -9.47
C LEU A 168 2.43 7.55 -9.13
N TRP A 169 1.80 8.24 -8.16
CA TRP A 169 0.38 8.08 -7.86
C TRP A 169 -0.50 8.34 -9.08
N ASP A 170 -0.25 9.43 -9.80
CA ASP A 170 -1.00 9.79 -10.99
C ASP A 170 -0.81 8.75 -12.11
N GLU A 171 0.39 8.15 -12.21
CA GLU A 171 0.66 7.07 -13.17
C GLU A 171 -0.08 5.79 -12.81
N ILE A 172 0.01 5.28 -11.58
CA ILE A 172 -0.65 4.03 -11.17
C ILE A 172 -2.18 4.13 -11.16
N THR A 173 -2.72 5.34 -11.01
CA THR A 173 -4.18 5.59 -11.04
C THR A 173 -4.68 6.14 -12.38
N ARG A 174 -3.81 6.18 -13.39
CA ARG A 174 -4.18 6.64 -14.73
C ARG A 174 -5.27 5.75 -15.33
N GLY A 175 -6.33 6.39 -15.84
CA GLY A 175 -7.47 5.68 -16.43
C GLY A 175 -8.35 4.96 -15.41
N ARG A 176 -8.25 5.30 -14.12
CA ARG A 176 -9.09 4.73 -13.08
C ARG A 176 -10.58 4.88 -13.38
N ILE A 177 -11.35 3.90 -13.00
CA ILE A 177 -12.82 3.92 -13.07
C ILE A 177 -13.32 4.75 -11.88
N GLN A 178 -14.17 5.72 -12.17
CA GLN A 178 -14.82 6.58 -11.16
C GLN A 178 -16.15 5.98 -10.72
#